data_172b0550d57c0d0a42b06f319a2ba548
#
_entry.id   172b0550d57c0d0a42b06f319a2ba548
#
_cell.length_a   1.000
_cell.length_b   1.000
_cell.length_c   1.000
_cell.angle_alpha   90.00
_cell.angle_beta   90.00
_cell.angle_gamma   90.00
#
_symmetry.space_group_name_H-M   'P 1'
#
loop_
_entity.id
_entity.type
_entity.pdbx_description
1 polymer ?
#
loop_
_entity_poly.entity_id
_entity_poly.type
_entity_poly.pdbx_seq_one_letter_code
_entity_poly.pdbx_strand_id
1 'polypeptide(L)'
;MINRLEQYSRVCAHINLDAVLHNLEQMHAHISEGTKIMAVIKADAYGHGAVPIAWEMEELSYVYGYGVASVEEAMQLRNANIRKPILVLGYTFPYSYETLINQEITPTVFRRDVLHQLDEIAGRMNVKSPIHIKVDTGMTRIGIRPDEEGVAFVKEALACENLIVEGIFTHFSKADEADKAFANGQLQSFLSFVKKCEEENDYKFKLVHCSNSAGIIDMPDANLDMVRAGIILYGMWPSEDVDKNAVDLEPVLSLKSHIVYVKDVEAGIPVSYNGTYITDRTTRIATIPVGYADGYPRNLSNTGTVIIAGKRAPIIGRVCMDQFMVDVTGIPECKEGDEVTLIGRDGDEYITVEELGTISGRFNYEFACEIGKRTPRVFFRHGKAFCAKDYYDDVKIKKI
;
A
#
# COMPACT_ATOMS: atom_id res chain seq x y z
N MET A 1 34.40 -11.57 1.02
CA MET A 1 33.29 -10.72 0.55
C MET A 1 32.36 -10.59 1.72
N ILE A 2 32.20 -9.40 2.28
CA ILE A 2 31.18 -9.10 3.28
C ILE A 2 29.84 -9.44 2.62
N ASN A 3 29.03 -10.27 3.26
CA ASN A 3 27.69 -10.56 2.78
C ASN A 3 26.95 -9.21 2.69
N ARG A 4 26.55 -8.79 1.48
CA ARG A 4 25.95 -7.46 1.26
C ARG A 4 24.69 -7.19 2.12
N LEU A 5 24.11 -8.24 2.71
CA LEU A 5 22.94 -8.13 3.60
C LEU A 5 23.33 -7.78 5.05
N GLU A 6 24.57 -8.01 5.48
CA GLU A 6 25.02 -7.69 6.85
C GLU A 6 24.90 -6.19 7.18
N GLN A 7 24.98 -5.32 6.18
CA GLN A 7 24.76 -3.86 6.35
C GLN A 7 23.32 -3.52 6.80
N TYR A 8 22.36 -4.42 6.63
CA TYR A 8 20.95 -4.24 6.98
C TYR A 8 20.55 -4.94 8.29
N SER A 9 21.52 -5.45 9.07
CA SER A 9 21.26 -6.22 10.29
C SER A 9 20.58 -5.43 11.41
N ARG A 10 20.69 -4.09 11.44
CA ARG A 10 20.01 -3.29 12.45
C ARG A 10 18.49 -3.48 12.39
N VAL A 11 17.90 -3.25 11.25
CA VAL A 11 16.50 -3.50 10.93
C VAL A 11 16.35 -3.53 9.41
N CYS A 12 15.53 -4.44 8.90
CA CYS A 12 15.28 -4.55 7.47
C CYS A 12 13.86 -5.07 7.21
N ALA A 13 13.16 -4.45 6.26
CA ALA A 13 11.94 -5.01 5.70
C ALA A 13 12.32 -5.92 4.52
N HIS A 14 11.98 -7.20 4.64
CA HIS A 14 12.10 -8.17 3.57
C HIS A 14 10.80 -8.19 2.78
N ILE A 15 10.89 -7.94 1.48
CA ILE A 15 9.77 -7.88 0.55
C ILE A 15 9.83 -9.07 -0.38
N ASN A 16 8.86 -9.96 -0.28
CA ASN A 16 8.74 -11.16 -1.11
C ASN A 16 8.03 -10.83 -2.43
N LEU A 17 8.78 -10.74 -3.52
CA LEU A 17 8.23 -10.45 -4.86
C LEU A 17 7.44 -11.62 -5.42
N ASP A 18 7.78 -12.86 -5.05
CA ASP A 18 7.02 -14.05 -5.47
C ASP A 18 5.61 -14.03 -4.88
N ALA A 19 5.46 -13.58 -3.62
CA ALA A 19 4.16 -13.41 -2.99
C ALA A 19 3.31 -12.30 -3.67
N VAL A 20 3.94 -11.22 -4.16
CA VAL A 20 3.23 -10.20 -4.96
C VAL A 20 2.63 -10.81 -6.22
N LEU A 21 3.41 -11.63 -6.95
CA LEU A 21 2.95 -12.31 -8.16
C LEU A 21 1.86 -13.34 -7.84
N HIS A 22 2.04 -14.14 -6.78
CA HIS A 22 1.02 -15.09 -6.30
C HIS A 22 -0.30 -14.37 -6.03
N ASN A 23 -0.29 -13.31 -5.23
CA ASN A 23 -1.49 -12.54 -4.90
C ASN A 23 -2.18 -11.97 -6.15
N LEU A 24 -1.39 -11.49 -7.13
CA LEU A 24 -1.92 -11.02 -8.42
C LEU A 24 -2.58 -12.13 -9.21
N GLU A 25 -1.96 -13.30 -9.29
CA GLU A 25 -2.50 -14.47 -9.99
C GLU A 25 -3.80 -14.94 -9.36
N GLN A 26 -3.88 -14.96 -8.02
CA GLN A 26 -5.10 -15.29 -7.29
C GLN A 26 -6.24 -14.31 -7.62
N MET A 27 -5.95 -13.00 -7.61
CA MET A 27 -6.93 -11.99 -8.00
C MET A 27 -7.34 -12.13 -9.46
N HIS A 28 -6.39 -12.37 -10.37
CA HIS A 28 -6.69 -12.51 -11.79
C HIS A 28 -7.57 -13.74 -12.07
N ALA A 29 -7.36 -14.82 -11.35
CA ALA A 29 -8.18 -16.02 -11.44
C ALA A 29 -9.60 -15.84 -10.84
N HIS A 30 -9.75 -14.91 -9.88
CA HIS A 30 -11.01 -14.67 -9.19
C HIS A 30 -11.93 -13.67 -9.91
N ILE A 31 -11.38 -12.71 -10.67
CA ILE A 31 -12.16 -11.71 -11.41
C ILE A 31 -12.68 -12.28 -12.75
N SER A 32 -13.65 -11.56 -13.36
CA SER A 32 -14.23 -11.95 -14.65
C SER A 32 -13.17 -11.94 -15.77
N GLU A 33 -13.31 -12.87 -16.72
CA GLU A 33 -12.46 -12.91 -17.92
C GLU A 33 -12.53 -11.57 -18.68
N GLY A 34 -11.37 -11.04 -19.07
CA GLY A 34 -11.24 -9.76 -19.76
C GLY A 34 -11.12 -8.55 -18.85
N THR A 35 -11.51 -8.63 -17.57
CA THR A 35 -11.31 -7.57 -16.58
C THR A 35 -9.82 -7.35 -16.34
N LYS A 36 -9.37 -6.10 -16.39
CA LYS A 36 -7.96 -5.72 -16.15
C LYS A 36 -7.73 -5.41 -14.69
N ILE A 37 -6.48 -5.53 -14.26
CA ILE A 37 -6.05 -5.15 -12.91
C ILE A 37 -5.22 -3.86 -13.00
N MET A 38 -5.63 -2.83 -12.25
CA MET A 38 -4.78 -1.71 -11.90
C MET A 38 -4.14 -1.99 -10.54
N ALA A 39 -2.82 -2.13 -10.49
CA ALA A 39 -2.10 -2.30 -9.24
C ALA A 39 -1.96 -0.94 -8.52
N VAL A 40 -2.53 -0.81 -7.33
CA VAL A 40 -2.46 0.44 -6.55
C VAL A 40 -1.20 0.42 -5.70
N ILE A 41 -0.19 1.17 -6.15
CA ILE A 41 1.16 1.21 -5.56
C ILE A 41 1.53 2.58 -4.98
N LYS A 42 0.51 3.39 -4.64
CA LYS A 42 0.68 4.67 -3.92
C LYS A 42 1.33 4.47 -2.55
N ALA A 43 1.79 5.55 -1.94
CA ALA A 43 2.51 5.54 -0.66
C ALA A 43 3.69 4.56 -0.67
N ASP A 44 4.48 4.59 -1.77
CA ASP A 44 5.59 3.68 -2.01
C ASP A 44 5.18 2.20 -1.89
N ALA A 45 4.08 1.82 -2.58
CA ALA A 45 3.46 0.51 -2.51
C ALA A 45 3.06 0.14 -1.07
N TYR A 46 2.30 1.03 -0.40
CA TYR A 46 1.91 0.87 1.01
C TYR A 46 3.11 0.57 1.93
N GLY A 47 4.23 1.26 1.67
CA GLY A 47 5.48 1.10 2.43
C GLY A 47 6.37 -0.07 1.99
N HIS A 48 5.98 -0.86 0.99
CA HIS A 48 6.75 -2.03 0.53
C HIS A 48 7.86 -1.68 -0.47
N GLY A 49 7.77 -0.51 -1.16
CA GLY A 49 8.72 -0.09 -2.19
C GLY A 49 8.15 -0.28 -3.60
N ALA A 50 7.63 0.80 -4.20
CA ALA A 50 6.82 0.75 -5.42
C ALA A 50 7.59 0.29 -6.67
N VAL A 51 8.83 0.73 -6.85
CA VAL A 51 9.57 0.50 -8.11
C VAL A 51 9.87 -0.98 -8.35
N PRO A 52 10.50 -1.74 -7.42
CA PRO A 52 10.75 -3.16 -7.66
C PRO A 52 9.47 -3.98 -7.83
N ILE A 53 8.40 -3.64 -7.11
CA ILE A 53 7.09 -4.28 -7.27
C ILE A 53 6.52 -3.98 -8.66
N ALA A 54 6.62 -2.75 -9.15
CA ALA A 54 6.17 -2.41 -10.50
C ALA A 54 6.95 -3.16 -11.60
N TRP A 55 8.27 -3.36 -11.44
CA TRP A 55 9.07 -4.13 -12.38
C TRP A 55 8.57 -5.57 -12.55
N GLU A 56 8.12 -6.23 -11.46
CA GLU A 56 7.57 -7.60 -11.54
C GLU A 56 6.28 -7.67 -12.37
N MET A 57 5.52 -6.58 -12.41
CA MET A 57 4.21 -6.53 -13.05
C MET A 57 4.24 -5.97 -14.47
N GLU A 58 5.36 -5.40 -14.90
CA GLU A 58 5.44 -4.62 -16.14
C GLU A 58 5.09 -5.44 -17.38
N GLU A 59 5.48 -6.71 -17.43
CA GLU A 59 5.22 -7.58 -18.59
C GLU A 59 3.90 -8.39 -18.51
N LEU A 60 3.15 -8.27 -17.39
CA LEU A 60 1.90 -9.03 -17.21
C LEU A 60 0.76 -8.38 -18.01
N SER A 61 0.21 -9.10 -19.01
CA SER A 61 -0.79 -8.59 -19.95
C SER A 61 -2.14 -8.23 -19.29
N TYR A 62 -2.50 -8.88 -18.19
CA TYR A 62 -3.71 -8.62 -17.43
C TYR A 62 -3.58 -7.45 -16.45
N VAL A 63 -2.36 -6.99 -16.17
CA VAL A 63 -2.12 -5.75 -15.41
C VAL A 63 -2.17 -4.58 -16.39
N TYR A 64 -3.23 -3.75 -16.28
CA TYR A 64 -3.40 -2.57 -17.11
C TYR A 64 -2.33 -1.52 -16.83
N GLY A 65 -2.08 -1.23 -15.55
CA GLY A 65 -1.16 -0.18 -15.12
C GLY A 65 -1.20 0.04 -13.62
N TYR A 66 -0.80 1.23 -13.20
CA TYR A 66 -0.54 1.55 -11.81
C TYR A 66 -1.40 2.72 -11.32
N GLY A 67 -1.94 2.59 -10.10
CA GLY A 67 -2.64 3.66 -9.40
C GLY A 67 -1.74 4.29 -8.33
N VAL A 68 -1.52 5.59 -8.42
CA VAL A 68 -0.71 6.37 -7.48
C VAL A 68 -1.52 7.52 -6.87
N ALA A 69 -1.00 8.17 -5.82
CA ALA A 69 -1.70 9.28 -5.16
C ALA A 69 -1.23 10.65 -5.66
N SER A 70 0.00 10.78 -6.14
CA SER A 70 0.58 12.05 -6.56
C SER A 70 1.42 11.93 -7.82
N VAL A 71 1.71 13.08 -8.42
CA VAL A 71 2.58 13.16 -9.61
C VAL A 71 4.01 12.74 -9.29
N GLU A 72 4.49 13.05 -8.09
CA GLU A 72 5.82 12.70 -7.64
C GLU A 72 6.01 11.17 -7.57
N GLU A 73 4.99 10.43 -7.11
CA GLU A 73 4.98 8.96 -7.13
C GLU A 73 4.99 8.44 -8.58
N ALA A 74 4.18 9.03 -9.47
CA ALA A 74 4.17 8.68 -10.88
C ALA A 74 5.53 8.93 -11.54
N MET A 75 6.16 10.06 -11.25
CA MET A 75 7.49 10.41 -11.76
C MET A 75 8.58 9.46 -11.25
N GLN A 76 8.47 8.98 -10.01
CA GLN A 76 9.39 7.95 -9.50
C GLN A 76 9.32 6.67 -10.37
N LEU A 77 8.11 6.24 -10.74
CA LEU A 77 7.91 5.09 -11.61
C LEU A 77 8.46 5.33 -13.03
N ARG A 78 8.14 6.49 -13.63
CA ARG A 78 8.67 6.85 -14.96
C ARG A 78 10.19 6.91 -14.99
N ASN A 79 10.82 7.50 -13.96
CA ASN A 79 12.28 7.54 -13.81
C ASN A 79 12.91 6.15 -13.65
N ALA A 80 12.13 5.16 -13.22
CA ALA A 80 12.53 3.75 -13.15
C ALA A 80 12.18 2.96 -14.42
N ASN A 81 11.87 3.63 -15.53
CA ASN A 81 11.52 3.06 -16.83
C ASN A 81 10.21 2.24 -16.85
N ILE A 82 9.30 2.48 -15.93
CA ILE A 82 7.95 1.93 -15.98
C ILE A 82 7.18 2.58 -17.13
N ARG A 83 6.59 1.79 -18.04
CA ARG A 83 5.92 2.23 -19.28
C ARG A 83 4.41 2.07 -19.25
N LYS A 84 3.88 1.08 -18.52
CA LYS A 84 2.43 0.88 -18.39
C LYS A 84 1.72 2.18 -17.96
N PRO A 85 0.42 2.32 -18.26
CA PRO A 85 -0.37 3.47 -17.83
C PRO A 85 -0.25 3.73 -16.33
N ILE A 86 -0.19 5.00 -15.94
CA ILE A 86 -0.19 5.43 -14.55
C ILE A 86 -1.34 6.41 -14.34
N LEU A 87 -2.25 6.07 -13.43
CA LEU A 87 -3.37 6.92 -13.04
C LEU A 87 -3.09 7.57 -11.69
N VAL A 88 -3.10 8.91 -11.64
CA VAL A 88 -3.12 9.64 -10.37
C VAL A 88 -4.54 9.64 -9.83
N LEU A 89 -4.80 8.89 -8.76
CA LEU A 89 -6.13 8.66 -8.20
C LEU A 89 -6.73 9.87 -7.45
N GLY A 90 -5.89 10.86 -7.13
CA GLY A 90 -6.25 12.07 -6.39
C GLY A 90 -6.30 13.32 -7.25
N TYR A 91 -6.37 14.47 -6.56
CA TYR A 91 -6.28 15.77 -7.21
C TYR A 91 -4.84 16.06 -7.64
N THR A 92 -4.69 16.66 -8.81
CA THR A 92 -3.40 17.14 -9.33
C THR A 92 -3.38 18.66 -9.35
N PHE A 93 -2.25 19.26 -9.00
CA PHE A 93 -2.08 20.71 -8.94
C PHE A 93 -1.59 21.28 -10.28
N PRO A 94 -1.96 22.53 -10.64
CA PRO A 94 -1.62 23.14 -11.93
C PRO A 94 -0.13 23.15 -12.28
N TYR A 95 0.76 23.26 -11.28
CA TYR A 95 2.21 23.26 -11.51
C TYR A 95 2.73 21.95 -12.13
N SER A 96 1.95 20.88 -12.07
CA SER A 96 2.34 19.54 -12.56
C SER A 96 1.73 19.16 -13.90
N TYR A 97 0.83 19.97 -14.49
CA TYR A 97 0.06 19.56 -15.69
C TYR A 97 0.96 19.33 -16.91
N GLU A 98 1.92 20.20 -17.17
CA GLU A 98 2.89 19.98 -18.26
C GLU A 98 3.71 18.69 -18.04
N THR A 99 4.10 18.42 -16.80
CA THR A 99 4.81 17.18 -16.45
C THR A 99 3.95 15.95 -16.67
N LEU A 100 2.68 15.97 -16.23
CA LEU A 100 1.72 14.89 -16.46
C LEU A 100 1.61 14.54 -17.93
N ILE A 101 1.38 15.55 -18.76
CA ILE A 101 1.18 15.39 -20.21
C ILE A 101 2.47 14.86 -20.86
N ASN A 102 3.63 15.47 -20.57
CA ASN A 102 4.91 15.05 -21.14
C ASN A 102 5.33 13.61 -20.76
N GLN A 103 4.90 13.15 -19.61
CA GLN A 103 5.27 11.83 -19.08
C GLN A 103 4.16 10.79 -19.27
N GLU A 104 3.12 11.13 -20.04
CA GLU A 104 1.98 10.25 -20.30
C GLU A 104 1.38 9.67 -19.00
N ILE A 105 1.19 10.55 -17.99
CA ILE A 105 0.56 10.22 -16.73
C ILE A 105 -0.88 10.68 -16.77
N THR A 106 -1.83 9.80 -16.52
CA THR A 106 -3.25 10.06 -16.58
C THR A 106 -3.76 10.72 -15.30
N PRO A 107 -4.28 11.95 -15.33
CA PRO A 107 -4.89 12.57 -14.15
C PRO A 107 -6.34 12.13 -13.96
N THR A 108 -6.79 12.18 -12.69
CA THR A 108 -8.19 12.11 -12.32
C THR A 108 -8.80 13.51 -12.35
N VAL A 109 -9.93 13.66 -13.05
CA VAL A 109 -10.60 14.96 -13.24
C VAL A 109 -12.02 14.92 -12.68
N PHE A 110 -12.39 15.96 -11.93
CA PHE A 110 -13.71 16.13 -11.31
C PHE A 110 -14.05 17.62 -11.05
N ARG A 111 -13.28 18.53 -11.66
CA ARG A 111 -13.46 19.99 -11.55
C ARG A 111 -13.31 20.62 -12.93
N ARG A 112 -14.19 21.58 -13.26
CA ARG A 112 -14.18 22.27 -14.56
C ARG A 112 -12.91 23.08 -14.80
N ASP A 113 -12.41 23.76 -13.78
CA ASP A 113 -11.18 24.53 -13.88
C ASP A 113 -9.95 23.66 -14.21
N VAL A 114 -9.87 22.45 -13.61
CA VAL A 114 -8.83 21.47 -13.95
C VAL A 114 -8.98 20.95 -15.38
N LEU A 115 -10.22 20.63 -15.77
CA LEU A 115 -10.56 20.15 -17.13
C LEU A 115 -10.07 21.13 -18.20
N HIS A 116 -10.45 22.41 -18.08
CA HIS A 116 -10.09 23.43 -19.07
C HIS A 116 -8.59 23.74 -19.08
N GLN A 117 -7.95 23.81 -17.92
CA GLN A 117 -6.50 24.03 -17.86
C GLN A 117 -5.71 22.89 -18.51
N LEU A 118 -6.13 21.63 -18.29
CA LEU A 118 -5.50 20.48 -18.94
C LEU A 118 -5.70 20.50 -20.45
N ASP A 119 -6.91 20.83 -20.94
CA ASP A 119 -7.21 20.94 -22.35
C ASP A 119 -6.37 22.05 -23.03
N GLU A 120 -6.30 23.23 -22.41
CA GLU A 120 -5.48 24.35 -22.90
C GLU A 120 -4.00 23.96 -22.99
N ILE A 121 -3.44 23.31 -21.92
CA ILE A 121 -2.03 22.93 -21.90
C ILE A 121 -1.74 21.84 -22.93
N ALA A 122 -2.60 20.82 -23.02
CA ALA A 122 -2.47 19.76 -24.04
C ALA A 122 -2.51 20.34 -25.46
N GLY A 123 -3.41 21.32 -25.69
CA GLY A 123 -3.49 22.05 -26.97
C GLY A 123 -2.22 22.83 -27.28
N ARG A 124 -1.66 23.56 -26.31
CA ARG A 124 -0.37 24.27 -26.49
C ARG A 124 0.78 23.33 -26.81
N MET A 125 0.74 22.13 -26.26
CA MET A 125 1.74 21.09 -26.50
C MET A 125 1.48 20.27 -27.75
N ASN A 126 0.33 20.49 -28.43
CA ASN A 126 -0.12 19.77 -29.61
C ASN A 126 -0.20 18.25 -29.40
N VAL A 127 -0.76 17.83 -28.26
CA VAL A 127 -0.95 16.41 -27.89
C VAL A 127 -2.37 16.15 -27.42
N LYS A 128 -2.79 14.89 -27.48
CA LYS A 128 -4.03 14.40 -26.87
C LYS A 128 -3.68 13.72 -25.54
N SER A 129 -4.26 14.16 -24.42
CA SER A 129 -3.98 13.63 -23.10
C SER A 129 -5.15 12.79 -22.55
N PRO A 130 -4.94 11.54 -22.12
CA PRO A 130 -5.98 10.75 -21.47
C PRO A 130 -6.32 11.31 -20.10
N ILE A 131 -7.61 11.24 -19.73
CA ILE A 131 -8.10 11.56 -18.40
C ILE A 131 -9.09 10.50 -17.92
N HIS A 132 -9.21 10.31 -16.59
CA HIS A 132 -10.30 9.57 -15.97
C HIS A 132 -11.20 10.51 -15.17
N ILE A 133 -12.52 10.39 -15.36
CA ILE A 133 -13.52 11.16 -14.61
C ILE A 133 -13.81 10.43 -13.30
N LYS A 134 -13.74 11.14 -12.18
CA LYS A 134 -14.11 10.61 -10.86
C LYS A 134 -15.55 10.98 -10.51
N VAL A 135 -16.34 9.96 -10.16
CA VAL A 135 -17.72 10.10 -9.66
C VAL A 135 -17.76 9.82 -8.15
N ASP A 136 -18.49 10.63 -7.42
CA ASP A 136 -18.76 10.41 -6.00
C ASP A 136 -20.16 9.83 -5.80
N THR A 137 -20.22 8.55 -5.52
CA THR A 137 -21.47 7.81 -5.27
C THR A 137 -21.74 7.57 -3.77
N GLY A 138 -21.00 8.27 -2.89
CA GLY A 138 -21.22 8.16 -1.45
C GLY A 138 -19.96 7.98 -0.59
N MET A 139 -18.75 8.06 -1.19
CA MET A 139 -17.50 8.18 -0.42
C MET A 139 -17.34 9.59 0.18
N THR A 140 -17.93 10.61 -0.44
CA THR A 140 -17.95 12.03 -0.02
C THR A 140 -16.54 12.61 0.20
N ARG A 141 -15.61 12.24 -0.69
CA ARG A 141 -14.22 12.69 -0.62
C ARG A 141 -13.84 13.57 -1.82
N ILE A 142 -13.98 13.08 -3.03
CA ILE A 142 -13.75 13.77 -4.31
C ILE A 142 -14.63 13.13 -5.40
N GLY A 143 -15.01 13.89 -6.40
CA GLY A 143 -15.77 13.41 -7.56
C GLY A 143 -16.94 14.33 -7.92
N ILE A 144 -17.40 14.24 -9.16
CA ILE A 144 -18.68 14.81 -9.58
C ILE A 144 -19.83 13.98 -9.02
N ARG A 145 -20.98 14.59 -8.79
CA ARG A 145 -22.17 13.85 -8.34
C ARG A 145 -22.83 13.10 -9.50
N PRO A 146 -23.46 11.95 -9.26
CA PRO A 146 -24.19 11.19 -10.28
C PRO A 146 -25.59 11.80 -10.52
N ASP A 147 -25.63 13.06 -10.93
CA ASP A 147 -26.84 13.84 -11.19
C ASP A 147 -26.73 14.59 -12.55
N GLU A 148 -27.71 15.49 -12.84
CA GLU A 148 -27.73 16.25 -14.09
C GLU A 148 -26.50 17.17 -14.26
N GLU A 149 -25.97 17.71 -13.16
CA GLU A 149 -24.76 18.53 -13.21
C GLU A 149 -23.52 17.67 -13.55
N GLY A 150 -23.48 16.44 -13.05
CA GLY A 150 -22.45 15.46 -13.39
C GLY A 150 -22.52 15.05 -14.87
N VAL A 151 -23.73 14.83 -15.42
CA VAL A 151 -23.90 14.56 -16.86
C VAL A 151 -23.43 15.74 -17.71
N ALA A 152 -23.77 16.97 -17.31
CA ALA A 152 -23.28 18.18 -17.99
C ALA A 152 -21.76 18.30 -17.95
N PHE A 153 -21.12 17.92 -16.82
CA PHE A 153 -19.66 17.86 -16.71
C PHE A 153 -19.04 16.84 -17.66
N VAL A 154 -19.61 15.64 -17.76
CA VAL A 154 -19.14 14.61 -18.70
C VAL A 154 -19.23 15.09 -20.15
N LYS A 155 -20.36 15.71 -20.51
CA LYS A 155 -20.55 16.30 -21.85
C LYS A 155 -19.50 17.37 -22.16
N GLU A 156 -19.19 18.23 -21.19
CA GLU A 156 -18.16 19.26 -21.31
C GLU A 156 -16.76 18.64 -21.47
N ALA A 157 -16.46 17.59 -20.72
CA ALA A 157 -15.20 16.86 -20.83
C ALA A 157 -15.03 16.19 -22.22
N LEU A 158 -16.11 15.62 -22.77
CA LEU A 158 -16.11 15.02 -24.10
C LEU A 158 -15.97 16.04 -25.22
N ALA A 159 -16.33 17.32 -24.99
CA ALA A 159 -16.17 18.41 -25.94
C ALA A 159 -14.76 19.04 -25.95
N CYS A 160 -13.90 18.69 -24.97
CA CYS A 160 -12.51 19.14 -24.94
C CYS A 160 -11.72 18.55 -26.11
N GLU A 161 -11.14 19.44 -26.95
CA GLU A 161 -10.48 18.99 -28.18
C GLU A 161 -9.17 18.24 -27.96
N ASN A 162 -8.48 18.51 -26.86
CA ASN A 162 -7.13 17.97 -26.60
C ASN A 162 -7.11 16.91 -25.48
N LEU A 163 -8.28 16.53 -24.96
CA LEU A 163 -8.40 15.48 -23.95
C LEU A 163 -9.08 14.23 -24.52
N ILE A 164 -8.75 13.09 -23.98
CA ILE A 164 -9.39 11.80 -24.25
C ILE A 164 -9.99 11.30 -22.94
N VAL A 165 -11.32 11.27 -22.83
CA VAL A 165 -12.00 10.71 -21.67
C VAL A 165 -11.90 9.18 -21.72
N GLU A 166 -10.76 8.63 -21.29
CA GLU A 166 -10.49 7.20 -21.39
C GLU A 166 -11.33 6.37 -20.42
N GLY A 167 -11.51 6.89 -19.20
CA GLY A 167 -12.21 6.14 -18.17
C GLY A 167 -13.07 6.97 -17.24
N ILE A 168 -13.96 6.27 -16.54
CA ILE A 168 -14.82 6.82 -15.50
C ILE A 168 -14.83 5.87 -14.30
N PHE A 169 -14.77 6.41 -13.07
CA PHE A 169 -14.71 5.56 -11.90
C PHE A 169 -15.30 6.15 -10.63
N THR A 170 -15.71 5.26 -9.74
CA THR A 170 -16.07 5.60 -8.36
C THR A 170 -15.22 4.83 -7.35
N HIS A 171 -15.50 4.97 -6.07
CA HIS A 171 -14.84 4.24 -4.99
C HIS A 171 -15.81 3.86 -3.90
N PHE A 172 -15.85 2.60 -3.55
CA PHE A 172 -16.68 2.11 -2.46
C PHE A 172 -16.14 2.54 -1.10
N SER A 173 -17.06 2.94 -0.22
CA SER A 173 -16.72 3.32 1.15
C SER A 173 -16.93 2.21 2.17
N LYS A 174 -17.73 1.19 1.83
CA LYS A 174 -18.19 0.13 2.74
C LYS A 174 -18.22 -1.25 2.07
N ALA A 175 -17.35 -1.48 1.07
CA ALA A 175 -17.27 -2.79 0.42
C ALA A 175 -16.62 -3.85 1.31
N ASP A 176 -15.92 -3.44 2.35
CA ASP A 176 -15.23 -4.27 3.34
C ASP A 176 -16.08 -4.61 4.57
N GLU A 177 -17.31 -4.06 4.70
CA GLU A 177 -18.27 -4.42 5.74
C GLU A 177 -19.04 -5.68 5.34
N ALA A 178 -19.55 -6.46 6.32
CA ALA A 178 -20.39 -7.64 6.08
C ALA A 178 -21.70 -7.28 5.34
N ASP A 179 -22.33 -6.15 5.71
CA ASP A 179 -23.50 -5.63 5.01
C ASP A 179 -23.11 -4.87 3.74
N LYS A 180 -23.39 -5.48 2.59
CA LYS A 180 -23.10 -4.91 1.26
C LYS A 180 -24.18 -3.95 0.73
N ALA A 181 -25.27 -3.68 1.48
CA ALA A 181 -26.38 -2.87 0.99
C ALA A 181 -25.94 -1.48 0.51
N PHE A 182 -25.09 -0.81 1.27
CA PHE A 182 -24.59 0.52 0.89
C PHE A 182 -23.67 0.45 -0.34
N ALA A 183 -22.74 -0.50 -0.39
CA ALA A 183 -21.82 -0.67 -1.52
C ALA A 183 -22.58 -1.05 -2.80
N ASN A 184 -23.61 -1.90 -2.72
CA ASN A 184 -24.50 -2.21 -3.82
C ASN A 184 -25.28 -0.97 -4.29
N GLY A 185 -25.75 -0.13 -3.37
CA GLY A 185 -26.37 1.16 -3.70
C GLY A 185 -25.42 2.08 -4.46
N GLN A 186 -24.14 2.16 -4.04
CA GLN A 186 -23.10 2.90 -4.76
C GLN A 186 -22.88 2.35 -6.18
N LEU A 187 -22.84 1.02 -6.34
CA LEU A 187 -22.68 0.35 -7.62
C LEU A 187 -23.84 0.69 -8.57
N GLN A 188 -25.10 0.53 -8.11
CA GLN A 188 -26.28 0.82 -8.92
C GLN A 188 -26.37 2.28 -9.33
N SER A 189 -26.05 3.21 -8.41
CA SER A 189 -25.96 4.64 -8.71
C SER A 189 -24.91 4.93 -9.77
N PHE A 190 -23.74 4.31 -9.65
CA PHE A 190 -22.65 4.46 -10.61
C PHE A 190 -23.02 3.94 -11.98
N LEU A 191 -23.52 2.71 -12.09
CA LEU A 191 -23.89 2.10 -13.36
C LEU A 191 -25.02 2.86 -14.07
N SER A 192 -26.04 3.31 -13.33
CA SER A 192 -27.12 4.14 -13.87
C SER A 192 -26.59 5.46 -14.41
N PHE A 193 -25.65 6.10 -13.69
CA PHE A 193 -25.03 7.33 -14.14
C PHE A 193 -24.16 7.14 -15.39
N VAL A 194 -23.32 6.10 -15.43
CA VAL A 194 -22.51 5.76 -16.62
C VAL A 194 -23.39 5.54 -17.82
N LYS A 195 -24.43 4.70 -17.69
CA LYS A 195 -25.40 4.43 -18.76
C LYS A 195 -26.04 5.72 -19.29
N LYS A 196 -26.50 6.59 -18.40
CA LYS A 196 -27.09 7.88 -18.76
C LYS A 196 -26.11 8.75 -19.56
N CYS A 197 -24.85 8.85 -19.08
CA CYS A 197 -23.82 9.64 -19.78
C CYS A 197 -23.50 9.07 -21.16
N GLU A 198 -23.45 7.76 -21.33
CA GLU A 198 -23.21 7.09 -22.60
C GLU A 198 -24.37 7.32 -23.60
N GLU A 199 -25.62 7.17 -23.15
CA GLU A 199 -26.82 7.34 -23.98
C GLU A 199 -27.00 8.81 -24.43
N GLU A 200 -26.80 9.78 -23.53
CA GLU A 200 -26.99 11.20 -23.85
C GLU A 200 -25.89 11.79 -24.71
N ASN A 201 -24.69 11.21 -24.74
CA ASN A 201 -23.56 11.73 -25.49
C ASN A 201 -23.16 10.86 -26.70
N ASP A 202 -23.87 9.78 -27.00
CA ASP A 202 -23.50 8.77 -28.01
C ASP A 202 -22.01 8.37 -27.88
N TYR A 203 -21.61 8.06 -26.65
CA TYR A 203 -20.25 7.76 -26.26
C TYR A 203 -20.15 6.46 -25.47
N LYS A 204 -19.02 5.75 -25.58
CA LYS A 204 -18.74 4.56 -24.79
C LYS A 204 -17.42 4.72 -24.08
N PHE A 205 -17.43 4.66 -22.74
CA PHE A 205 -16.20 4.67 -21.97
C PHE A 205 -15.39 3.41 -22.23
N LYS A 206 -14.08 3.57 -22.41
CA LYS A 206 -13.16 2.45 -22.61
C LYS A 206 -12.93 1.67 -21.31
N LEU A 207 -12.92 2.39 -20.18
CA LEU A 207 -12.65 1.83 -18.86
C LEU A 207 -13.67 2.35 -17.82
N VAL A 208 -14.56 1.49 -17.40
CA VAL A 208 -15.48 1.73 -16.28
C VAL A 208 -15.01 0.91 -15.09
N HIS A 209 -14.70 1.55 -13.95
CA HIS A 209 -14.15 0.82 -12.82
C HIS A 209 -14.59 1.36 -11.45
N CYS A 210 -14.87 0.45 -10.51
CA CYS A 210 -15.31 0.82 -9.16
C CYS A 210 -14.67 -0.05 -8.06
N SER A 211 -14.40 -1.34 -8.29
CA SER A 211 -13.86 -2.26 -7.29
C SER A 211 -12.53 -1.82 -6.72
N ASN A 212 -12.45 -1.80 -5.39
CA ASN A 212 -11.24 -1.82 -4.58
C ASN A 212 -10.94 -3.25 -4.13
N SER A 213 -9.99 -3.46 -3.22
CA SER A 213 -9.62 -4.79 -2.72
C SER A 213 -10.81 -5.60 -2.20
N ALA A 214 -11.69 -5.00 -1.40
CA ALA A 214 -12.89 -5.67 -0.90
C ALA A 214 -13.91 -5.94 -2.01
N GLY A 215 -14.09 -5.02 -2.94
CA GLY A 215 -14.95 -5.22 -4.11
C GLY A 215 -14.45 -6.35 -5.01
N ILE A 216 -13.12 -6.55 -5.14
CA ILE A 216 -12.55 -7.69 -5.87
C ILE A 216 -12.96 -9.00 -5.21
N ILE A 217 -12.88 -9.10 -3.88
CA ILE A 217 -13.16 -10.31 -3.12
C ILE A 217 -14.69 -10.63 -3.12
N ASP A 218 -15.51 -9.66 -2.74
CA ASP A 218 -16.90 -9.92 -2.31
C ASP A 218 -17.97 -9.42 -3.28
N MET A 219 -17.60 -8.65 -4.33
CA MET A 219 -18.56 -8.02 -5.22
C MET A 219 -18.24 -8.30 -6.70
N PRO A 220 -18.42 -9.53 -7.20
CA PRO A 220 -18.06 -9.91 -8.57
C PRO A 220 -18.79 -9.05 -9.63
N ASP A 221 -20.02 -8.61 -9.40
CA ASP A 221 -20.76 -7.72 -10.30
C ASP A 221 -20.14 -6.32 -10.45
N ALA A 222 -19.22 -5.96 -9.54
CA ALA A 222 -18.49 -4.69 -9.57
C ALA A 222 -17.14 -4.77 -10.31
N ASN A 223 -16.76 -5.94 -10.82
CA ASN A 223 -15.46 -6.16 -11.47
C ASN A 223 -15.39 -5.65 -12.93
N LEU A 224 -16.25 -4.84 -13.37
CA LEU A 224 -16.41 -4.20 -14.68
C LEU A 224 -15.20 -4.35 -15.63
N ASP A 225 -14.79 -3.28 -16.35
CA ASP A 225 -13.64 -3.34 -17.27
C ASP A 225 -12.28 -3.45 -16.54
N MET A 226 -12.21 -2.94 -15.31
CA MET A 226 -10.97 -2.91 -14.54
C MET A 226 -11.24 -2.88 -13.04
N VAL A 227 -10.41 -3.60 -12.28
CA VAL A 227 -10.39 -3.55 -10.81
C VAL A 227 -9.12 -2.85 -10.30
N ARG A 228 -9.16 -2.34 -9.07
CA ARG A 228 -8.03 -1.65 -8.44
C ARG A 228 -7.54 -2.43 -7.22
N ALA A 229 -6.54 -3.28 -7.44
CA ALA A 229 -5.90 -4.08 -6.41
C ALA A 229 -5.03 -3.20 -5.49
N GLY A 230 -5.45 -3.04 -4.25
CA GLY A 230 -4.73 -2.29 -3.21
C GLY A 230 -4.11 -3.23 -2.20
N ILE A 231 -4.65 -3.24 -0.98
CA ILE A 231 -4.05 -3.95 0.17
C ILE A 231 -3.85 -5.46 -0.06
N ILE A 232 -4.73 -6.11 -0.80
CA ILE A 232 -4.63 -7.55 -1.11
C ILE A 232 -3.43 -7.89 -1.99
N LEU A 233 -2.91 -6.92 -2.76
CA LEU A 233 -1.67 -7.09 -3.50
C LEU A 233 -0.48 -7.41 -2.57
N TYR A 234 -0.55 -6.91 -1.34
CA TYR A 234 0.48 -7.07 -0.31
C TYR A 234 0.20 -8.22 0.66
N GLY A 235 -0.82 -9.05 0.37
CA GLY A 235 -1.19 -10.20 1.20
C GLY A 235 -1.83 -9.82 2.53
N MET A 236 -2.47 -8.65 2.59
CA MET A 236 -3.21 -8.17 3.75
C MET A 236 -4.70 -8.06 3.44
N TRP A 237 -5.54 -8.31 4.43
CA TRP A 237 -7.00 -8.29 4.27
C TRP A 237 -7.57 -6.88 4.48
N PRO A 238 -8.59 -6.47 3.67
CA PRO A 238 -9.25 -5.17 3.85
C PRO A 238 -9.95 -5.04 5.21
N SER A 239 -10.55 -6.10 5.70
CA SER A 239 -11.19 -6.21 7.02
C SER A 239 -11.33 -7.69 7.43
N GLU A 240 -11.86 -7.92 8.63
CA GLU A 240 -12.19 -9.26 9.11
C GLU A 240 -13.48 -9.82 8.46
N ASP A 241 -14.33 -8.96 7.89
CA ASP A 241 -15.65 -9.30 7.37
C ASP A 241 -15.63 -9.80 5.92
N VAL A 242 -14.50 -9.68 5.20
CA VAL A 242 -14.40 -10.20 3.82
C VAL A 242 -14.24 -11.70 3.78
N ASP A 243 -14.69 -12.35 2.70
CA ASP A 243 -14.52 -13.79 2.52
C ASP A 243 -13.05 -14.16 2.26
N LYS A 244 -12.37 -14.58 3.32
CA LYS A 244 -10.96 -14.99 3.27
C LYS A 244 -10.71 -16.31 2.52
N ASN A 245 -11.77 -17.02 2.10
CA ASN A 245 -11.63 -18.23 1.29
C ASN A 245 -11.75 -17.96 -0.22
N ALA A 246 -12.13 -16.74 -0.60
CA ALA A 246 -12.33 -16.39 -2.01
C ALA A 246 -11.02 -16.31 -2.80
N VAL A 247 -9.92 -15.92 -2.15
CA VAL A 247 -8.58 -15.81 -2.73
C VAL A 247 -7.55 -16.30 -1.73
N ASP A 248 -6.48 -16.92 -2.20
CA ASP A 248 -5.34 -17.32 -1.37
C ASP A 248 -4.29 -16.20 -1.37
N LEU A 249 -4.03 -15.58 -0.23
CA LEU A 249 -3.11 -14.46 -0.11
C LEU A 249 -1.86 -14.82 0.69
N GLU A 250 -0.70 -14.52 0.14
CA GLU A 250 0.59 -14.65 0.80
C GLU A 250 1.09 -13.29 1.31
N PRO A 251 1.51 -13.18 2.59
CA PRO A 251 2.12 -11.96 3.10
C PRO A 251 3.39 -11.59 2.37
N VAL A 252 3.47 -10.34 1.92
CA VAL A 252 4.61 -9.82 1.15
C VAL A 252 5.72 -9.30 2.06
N LEU A 253 5.36 -8.75 3.25
CA LEU A 253 6.27 -8.08 4.17
C LEU A 253 6.67 -8.97 5.32
N SER A 254 7.97 -9.05 5.62
CA SER A 254 8.48 -9.37 6.95
C SER A 254 9.45 -8.30 7.44
N LEU A 255 9.48 -8.08 8.75
CA LEU A 255 10.37 -7.11 9.39
C LEU A 255 11.32 -7.85 10.33
N LYS A 256 12.62 -7.72 10.06
CA LYS A 256 13.69 -8.44 10.75
C LYS A 256 14.65 -7.47 11.42
N SER A 257 15.24 -7.91 12.52
CA SER A 257 16.30 -7.22 13.25
C SER A 257 17.23 -8.25 13.92
N HIS A 258 18.13 -7.79 14.78
CA HIS A 258 19.04 -8.68 15.53
C HIS A 258 19.17 -8.22 16.97
N ILE A 259 19.52 -9.15 17.87
CA ILE A 259 19.84 -8.83 19.25
C ILE A 259 21.18 -8.08 19.31
N VAL A 260 21.22 -6.92 19.96
CA VAL A 260 22.46 -6.15 20.11
C VAL A 260 23.07 -6.24 21.50
N TYR A 261 22.32 -6.66 22.51
CA TYR A 261 22.80 -6.81 23.87
C TYR A 261 21.92 -7.75 24.67
N VAL A 262 22.53 -8.64 25.46
CA VAL A 262 21.85 -9.54 26.39
C VAL A 262 22.40 -9.33 27.79
N LYS A 263 21.53 -9.31 28.79
CA LYS A 263 21.92 -9.21 30.22
C LYS A 263 20.90 -9.91 31.10
N ASP A 264 21.39 -10.39 32.28
CA ASP A 264 20.54 -10.87 33.36
C ASP A 264 20.40 -9.75 34.40
N VAL A 265 19.18 -9.52 34.89
CA VAL A 265 18.88 -8.53 35.94
C VAL A 265 18.09 -9.18 37.05
N GLU A 266 18.28 -8.74 38.30
CA GLU A 266 17.57 -9.24 39.45
C GLU A 266 16.10 -8.80 39.50
N ALA A 267 15.31 -9.37 40.39
CA ALA A 267 13.97 -8.91 40.69
C ALA A 267 13.96 -7.45 41.21
N GLY A 268 12.92 -6.70 40.93
CA GLY A 268 12.73 -5.32 41.39
C GLY A 268 13.39 -4.24 40.52
N ILE A 269 13.97 -4.61 39.38
CA ILE A 269 14.64 -3.64 38.48
C ILE A 269 13.64 -3.05 37.49
N PRO A 270 13.51 -1.70 37.43
CA PRO A 270 12.67 -1.03 36.45
C PRO A 270 13.30 -1.08 35.06
N VAL A 271 12.47 -1.35 34.02
CA VAL A 271 12.89 -1.46 32.62
C VAL A 271 12.36 -0.29 31.82
N SER A 272 13.25 0.36 31.04
CA SER A 272 12.93 1.43 30.11
C SER A 272 12.40 2.72 30.78
N TYR A 273 11.96 3.68 29.94
CA TYR A 273 11.43 4.97 30.40
C TYR A 273 10.26 4.81 31.37
N ASN A 274 10.32 5.56 32.46
CA ASN A 274 9.34 5.60 33.55
C ASN A 274 9.19 4.27 34.32
N GLY A 275 10.04 3.27 34.07
CA GLY A 275 9.98 1.98 34.78
C GLY A 275 8.59 1.32 34.71
N THR A 276 7.94 1.37 33.56
CA THR A 276 6.56 0.85 33.39
C THR A 276 6.46 -0.67 33.47
N TYR A 277 7.59 -1.35 33.47
CA TYR A 277 7.76 -2.76 33.78
C TYR A 277 8.82 -2.88 34.89
N ILE A 278 8.55 -3.68 35.89
CA ILE A 278 9.48 -4.00 36.96
C ILE A 278 9.65 -5.52 36.98
N THR A 279 10.89 -6.01 36.94
CA THR A 279 11.17 -7.46 37.00
C THR A 279 10.66 -8.05 38.28
N ASP A 280 9.94 -9.17 38.23
CA ASP A 280 9.41 -9.93 39.39
C ASP A 280 10.31 -11.08 39.83
N ARG A 281 11.30 -11.41 39.00
CA ARG A 281 12.29 -12.47 39.17
C ARG A 281 13.60 -12.08 38.49
N THR A 282 14.64 -12.90 38.64
CA THR A 282 15.81 -12.81 37.77
C THR A 282 15.34 -12.98 36.32
N THR A 283 15.57 -11.95 35.49
CA THR A 283 15.05 -11.86 34.15
C THR A 283 16.20 -11.67 33.16
N ARG A 284 16.25 -12.51 32.13
CA ARG A 284 17.16 -12.36 31.00
C ARG A 284 16.55 -11.42 29.96
N ILE A 285 17.20 -10.30 29.68
CA ILE A 285 16.69 -9.22 28.82
C ILE A 285 17.56 -9.12 27.58
N ALA A 286 16.92 -9.13 26.39
CA ALA A 286 17.57 -8.78 25.15
C ALA A 286 17.15 -7.37 24.70
N THR A 287 18.09 -6.62 24.12
CA THR A 287 17.86 -5.30 23.52
C THR A 287 17.83 -5.42 21.99
N ILE A 288 16.79 -4.87 21.38
CA ILE A 288 16.55 -4.88 19.94
C ILE A 288 16.70 -3.43 19.43
N PRO A 289 17.53 -3.17 18.37
CA PRO A 289 17.85 -1.81 17.90
C PRO A 289 16.79 -1.26 16.94
N VAL A 290 15.51 -1.34 17.33
CA VAL A 290 14.35 -0.86 16.60
C VAL A 290 13.46 -0.04 17.52
N GLY A 291 12.87 1.03 17.02
CA GLY A 291 11.96 1.84 17.80
C GLY A 291 10.95 2.61 16.96
N TYR A 292 10.25 3.56 17.60
CA TYR A 292 9.19 4.29 16.89
C TYR A 292 9.71 5.20 15.77
N ALA A 293 10.98 5.57 15.74
CA ALA A 293 11.57 6.29 14.61
C ALA A 293 11.78 5.41 13.38
N ASP A 294 11.72 4.09 13.53
CA ASP A 294 11.71 3.12 12.43
C ASP A 294 10.27 2.81 11.94
N GLY A 295 9.24 3.34 12.63
CA GLY A 295 7.83 3.05 12.38
C GLY A 295 7.25 1.97 13.31
N TYR A 296 8.05 1.38 14.23
CA TYR A 296 7.56 0.36 15.15
C TYR A 296 6.81 1.00 16.34
N PRO A 297 5.49 0.76 16.49
CA PRO A 297 4.64 1.57 17.35
C PRO A 297 5.01 1.59 18.83
N ARG A 298 5.02 2.78 19.43
CA ARG A 298 5.23 2.93 20.87
C ARG A 298 4.13 2.26 21.71
N ASN A 299 2.94 2.09 21.18
CA ASN A 299 1.81 1.41 21.83
C ASN A 299 2.02 -0.10 22.01
N LEU A 300 3.02 -0.70 21.39
CA LEU A 300 3.43 -2.09 21.63
C LEU A 300 4.18 -2.26 22.97
N SER A 301 4.45 -1.19 23.71
CA SER A 301 5.10 -1.22 25.03
C SER A 301 4.32 -2.10 26.02
N ASN A 302 4.96 -3.10 26.60
CA ASN A 302 4.41 -4.09 27.54
C ASN A 302 3.28 -5.01 26.99
N THR A 303 2.96 -4.91 25.68
CA THR A 303 1.85 -5.69 25.10
C THR A 303 2.24 -6.46 23.84
N GLY A 304 3.20 -5.95 23.08
CA GLY A 304 3.69 -6.61 21.88
C GLY A 304 4.65 -7.76 22.19
N THR A 305 4.89 -8.57 21.16
CA THR A 305 5.87 -9.67 21.19
C THR A 305 6.73 -9.63 19.93
N VAL A 306 7.89 -10.27 20.00
CA VAL A 306 8.75 -10.60 18.86
C VAL A 306 9.01 -12.10 18.83
N ILE A 307 9.55 -12.63 17.74
CA ILE A 307 9.96 -14.04 17.68
C ILE A 307 11.49 -14.11 17.63
N ILE A 308 12.06 -14.99 18.47
CA ILE A 308 13.49 -15.28 18.53
C ILE A 308 13.65 -16.79 18.59
N ALA A 309 14.39 -17.38 17.67
CA ALA A 309 14.60 -18.83 17.59
C ALA A 309 13.28 -19.64 17.66
N GLY A 310 12.27 -19.20 16.93
CA GLY A 310 10.95 -19.85 16.86
C GLY A 310 10.09 -19.71 18.11
N LYS A 311 10.42 -18.80 19.04
CA LYS A 311 9.66 -18.59 20.28
C LYS A 311 9.27 -17.12 20.45
N ARG A 312 8.06 -16.86 20.96
CA ARG A 312 7.62 -15.50 21.28
C ARG A 312 8.31 -14.96 22.53
N ALA A 313 8.86 -13.75 22.43
CA ALA A 313 9.46 -12.99 23.52
C ALA A 313 8.68 -11.69 23.74
N PRO A 314 8.11 -11.44 24.95
CA PRO A 314 7.31 -10.25 25.20
C PRO A 314 8.17 -8.99 25.28
N ILE A 315 7.64 -7.88 24.76
CA ILE A 315 8.22 -6.54 24.94
C ILE A 315 7.98 -6.09 26.37
N ILE A 316 9.06 -5.74 27.09
CA ILE A 316 9.04 -5.27 28.47
C ILE A 316 9.51 -3.82 28.56
N GLY A 317 8.73 -2.99 29.24
CA GLY A 317 8.94 -1.55 29.33
C GLY A 317 8.52 -0.81 28.05
N ARG A 318 8.93 0.45 27.95
CA ARG A 318 8.56 1.33 26.83
C ARG A 318 9.40 1.02 25.57
N VAL A 319 8.75 0.97 24.43
CA VAL A 319 9.42 1.10 23.13
C VAL A 319 9.98 2.52 23.05
N CYS A 320 11.30 2.65 22.87
CA CYS A 320 12.02 3.92 22.76
C CYS A 320 12.08 4.39 21.29
N MET A 321 12.78 5.50 21.05
CA MET A 321 12.95 6.02 19.69
C MET A 321 13.68 5.03 18.77
N ASP A 322 14.73 4.39 19.29
CA ASP A 322 15.68 3.60 18.50
C ASP A 322 15.84 2.16 18.98
N GLN A 323 15.30 1.80 20.15
CA GLN A 323 15.49 0.49 20.78
C GLN A 323 14.30 0.11 21.67
N PHE A 324 14.13 -1.18 21.90
CA PHE A 324 13.25 -1.71 22.94
C PHE A 324 13.84 -3.00 23.55
N MET A 325 13.28 -3.44 24.68
CA MET A 325 13.72 -4.62 25.40
C MET A 325 12.64 -5.70 25.38
N VAL A 326 13.11 -6.96 25.38
CA VAL A 326 12.26 -8.16 25.46
C VAL A 326 12.74 -9.09 26.56
N ASP A 327 11.81 -9.77 27.23
CA ASP A 327 12.12 -10.85 28.17
C ASP A 327 12.43 -12.14 27.38
N VAL A 328 13.67 -12.58 27.45
CA VAL A 328 14.16 -13.81 26.81
C VAL A 328 14.53 -14.89 27.83
N THR A 329 14.01 -14.82 29.07
CA THR A 329 14.26 -15.81 30.12
C THR A 329 13.86 -17.24 29.67
N GLY A 330 12.80 -17.35 28.85
CA GLY A 330 12.35 -18.60 28.22
C GLY A 330 13.16 -19.04 26.99
N ILE A 331 14.21 -18.28 26.61
CA ILE A 331 15.05 -18.53 25.42
C ILE A 331 16.54 -18.42 25.87
N PRO A 332 17.00 -19.28 26.77
CA PRO A 332 18.32 -19.11 27.39
C PRO A 332 19.49 -19.24 26.43
N GLU A 333 19.28 -19.88 25.29
CA GLU A 333 20.25 -20.06 24.21
C GLU A 333 20.51 -18.81 23.38
N CYS A 334 19.61 -17.78 23.44
CA CYS A 334 19.75 -16.57 22.64
C CYS A 334 20.96 -15.73 23.05
N LYS A 335 21.57 -15.07 22.04
CA LYS A 335 22.79 -14.26 22.19
C LYS A 335 22.78 -13.05 21.25
N GLU A 336 23.72 -12.15 21.45
CA GLU A 336 23.95 -11.04 20.54
C GLU A 336 24.23 -11.55 19.12
N GLY A 337 23.61 -10.89 18.13
CA GLY A 337 23.68 -11.24 16.72
C GLY A 337 22.60 -12.21 16.24
N ASP A 338 21.82 -12.83 17.13
CA ASP A 338 20.70 -13.67 16.71
C ASP A 338 19.59 -12.83 16.07
N GLU A 339 18.97 -13.38 15.02
CA GLU A 339 17.87 -12.75 14.30
C GLU A 339 16.63 -12.61 15.19
N VAL A 340 15.94 -11.50 15.03
CA VAL A 340 14.65 -11.19 15.67
C VAL A 340 13.61 -10.91 14.60
N THR A 341 12.51 -11.64 14.61
CA THR A 341 11.38 -11.42 13.75
C THR A 341 10.35 -10.52 14.45
N LEU A 342 10.17 -9.32 13.92
CA LEU A 342 9.17 -8.35 14.40
C LEU A 342 7.83 -8.53 13.69
N ILE A 343 7.87 -8.85 12.40
CA ILE A 343 6.73 -9.19 11.54
C ILE A 343 7.17 -10.36 10.67
N GLY A 344 6.33 -11.37 10.50
CA GLY A 344 6.61 -12.54 9.68
C GLY A 344 6.74 -13.82 10.47
N ARG A 345 7.27 -14.86 9.83
CA ARG A 345 7.44 -16.20 10.40
C ARG A 345 8.85 -16.45 10.90
N ASP A 346 8.94 -17.24 11.95
CA ASP A 346 10.16 -17.89 12.42
C ASP A 346 9.76 -19.21 13.08
N GLY A 347 10.14 -20.34 12.48
CA GLY A 347 9.64 -21.65 12.83
C GLY A 347 8.11 -21.74 12.67
N ASP A 348 7.44 -22.22 13.71
CA ASP A 348 5.98 -22.36 13.72
C ASP A 348 5.25 -21.08 14.15
N GLU A 349 5.99 -20.10 14.68
CA GLU A 349 5.43 -18.83 15.13
C GLU A 349 5.28 -17.83 13.98
N TYR A 350 4.22 -17.00 14.09
CA TYR A 350 3.92 -15.97 13.11
C TYR A 350 3.36 -14.71 13.79
N ILE A 351 3.90 -13.55 13.44
CA ILE A 351 3.38 -12.23 13.83
C ILE A 351 2.94 -11.52 12.57
N THR A 352 1.66 -11.17 12.49
CA THR A 352 1.09 -10.45 11.33
C THR A 352 1.06 -8.94 11.55
N VAL A 353 0.91 -8.19 10.46
CA VAL A 353 0.67 -6.73 10.52
C VAL A 353 -0.66 -6.43 11.21
N GLU A 354 -1.69 -7.26 10.97
CA GLU A 354 -3.01 -7.15 11.59
C GLU A 354 -2.94 -7.35 13.12
N GLU A 355 -2.18 -8.36 13.58
CA GLU A 355 -1.96 -8.60 15.03
C GLU A 355 -1.37 -7.36 15.69
N LEU A 356 -0.27 -6.85 15.15
CA LEU A 356 0.40 -5.66 15.70
C LEU A 356 -0.44 -4.39 15.55
N GLY A 357 -1.17 -4.28 14.45
CA GLY A 357 -2.14 -3.21 14.22
C GLY A 357 -3.20 -3.17 15.30
N THR A 358 -3.84 -4.31 15.58
CA THR A 358 -4.86 -4.45 16.63
C THR A 358 -4.31 -4.08 18.00
N ILE A 359 -3.14 -4.65 18.39
CA ILE A 359 -2.51 -4.37 19.70
C ILE A 359 -2.15 -2.88 19.83
N SER A 360 -1.66 -2.24 18.77
CA SER A 360 -1.22 -0.85 18.81
C SER A 360 -2.36 0.17 18.59
N GLY A 361 -3.57 -0.28 18.23
CA GLY A 361 -4.69 0.57 17.87
C GLY A 361 -4.51 1.25 16.51
N ARG A 362 -3.71 0.67 15.62
CA ARG A 362 -3.50 1.13 14.24
C ARG A 362 -4.17 0.20 13.24
N PHE A 363 -4.68 0.79 12.17
CA PHE A 363 -5.17 0.00 11.06
C PHE A 363 -3.99 -0.62 10.28
N ASN A 364 -4.14 -1.85 9.74
CA ASN A 364 -3.04 -2.54 9.05
C ASN A 364 -2.44 -1.75 7.88
N TYR A 365 -3.26 -1.02 7.11
CA TYR A 365 -2.80 -0.10 6.05
C TYR A 365 -1.88 0.99 6.59
N GLU A 366 -2.28 1.63 7.71
CA GLU A 366 -1.50 2.67 8.38
C GLU A 366 -0.18 2.08 8.87
N PHE A 367 -0.23 0.94 9.55
CA PHE A 367 0.94 0.28 10.11
C PHE A 367 2.00 0.00 9.04
N ALA A 368 1.61 -0.59 7.90
CA ALA A 368 2.54 -0.91 6.82
C ALA A 368 3.15 0.37 6.18
N CYS A 369 2.33 1.42 5.98
CA CYS A 369 2.79 2.70 5.43
C CYS A 369 3.76 3.44 6.36
N GLU A 370 3.66 3.24 7.68
CA GLU A 370 4.47 3.93 8.67
C GLU A 370 5.84 3.30 8.93
N ILE A 371 6.15 2.13 8.35
CA ILE A 371 7.52 1.61 8.36
C ILE A 371 8.43 2.65 7.71
N GLY A 372 9.25 3.28 8.55
CA GLY A 372 9.98 4.51 8.23
C GLY A 372 11.05 4.32 7.14
N LYS A 373 11.52 5.45 6.60
CA LYS A 373 12.63 5.48 5.63
C LYS A 373 13.97 5.04 6.24
N ARG A 374 14.09 4.98 7.56
CA ARG A 374 15.26 4.43 8.28
C ARG A 374 15.37 2.90 8.15
N THR A 375 14.30 2.24 7.72
CA THR A 375 14.24 0.81 7.51
C THR A 375 14.47 0.52 6.03
N PRO A 376 15.61 -0.03 5.62
CA PRO A 376 15.84 -0.45 4.24
C PRO A 376 14.85 -1.53 3.82
N ARG A 377 14.53 -1.60 2.53
CA ARG A 377 13.76 -2.70 1.94
C ARG A 377 14.70 -3.58 1.14
N VAL A 378 14.72 -4.87 1.43
CA VAL A 378 15.41 -5.88 0.62
C VAL A 378 14.36 -6.74 -0.07
N PHE A 379 14.43 -6.78 -1.38
CA PHE A 379 13.48 -7.50 -2.22
C PHE A 379 14.03 -8.88 -2.54
N PHE A 380 13.20 -9.89 -2.35
CA PHE A 380 13.52 -11.28 -2.57
C PHE A 380 12.73 -11.85 -3.74
N ARG A 381 13.42 -12.61 -4.60
CA ARG A 381 12.85 -13.36 -5.71
C ARG A 381 13.42 -14.77 -5.66
N HIS A 382 12.56 -15.80 -5.70
CA HIS A 382 12.94 -17.21 -5.59
C HIS A 382 13.83 -17.47 -4.37
N GLY A 383 13.47 -16.87 -3.22
CA GLY A 383 14.21 -17.00 -1.97
C GLY A 383 15.58 -16.33 -1.93
N LYS A 384 15.96 -15.55 -2.96
CA LYS A 384 17.25 -14.85 -3.04
C LYS A 384 17.05 -13.34 -3.06
N ALA A 385 17.94 -12.62 -2.36
CA ALA A 385 17.97 -11.17 -2.44
C ALA A 385 18.24 -10.72 -3.88
N PHE A 386 17.34 -9.94 -4.44
CA PHE A 386 17.37 -9.42 -5.80
C PHE A 386 17.91 -8.00 -5.88
N CYS A 387 17.32 -7.10 -5.08
CA CYS A 387 17.75 -5.72 -4.96
C CYS A 387 17.42 -5.16 -3.58
N ALA A 388 17.91 -3.98 -3.28
CA ALA A 388 17.58 -3.27 -2.04
C ALA A 388 17.31 -1.79 -2.34
N LYS A 389 16.44 -1.18 -1.52
CA LYS A 389 16.17 0.26 -1.49
C LYS A 389 16.55 0.78 -0.12
N ASP A 390 17.62 1.58 -0.08
CA ASP A 390 18.02 2.36 1.08
C ASP A 390 17.73 3.84 0.82
N TYR A 391 16.82 4.41 1.59
CA TYR A 391 16.37 5.78 1.35
C TYR A 391 17.40 6.85 1.76
N TYR A 392 18.44 6.46 2.49
CA TYR A 392 19.52 7.39 2.87
C TYR A 392 20.61 7.51 1.80
N ASP A 393 20.73 6.54 0.91
CA ASP A 393 21.68 6.60 -0.20
C ASP A 393 21.29 7.61 -1.28
N ASP A 394 19.99 7.97 -1.36
CA ASP A 394 19.43 8.83 -2.40
C ASP A 394 19.17 10.28 -1.98
N VAL A 395 19.69 10.73 -0.83
CA VAL A 395 19.38 12.07 -0.31
C VAL A 395 20.08 13.16 -1.10
N LYS A 396 19.35 13.81 -2.02
CA LYS A 396 19.74 15.08 -2.64
C LYS A 396 19.08 16.23 -1.91
N ILE A 397 19.84 16.94 -1.08
CA ILE A 397 19.40 18.19 -0.45
C ILE A 397 19.54 19.32 -1.48
N LYS A 398 18.42 19.96 -1.85
CA LYS A 398 18.41 21.16 -2.69
C LYS A 398 18.26 22.38 -1.79
N LYS A 399 19.16 23.37 -1.94
CA LYS A 399 18.91 24.72 -1.38
C LYS A 399 17.83 25.39 -2.24
N ILE A 400 16.83 25.94 -1.56
CA ILE A 400 15.72 26.71 -2.17
C ILE A 400 16.18 28.14 -2.39
#